data_7d8b870bb2ddeca4879632e762b766e5
#
_entry.id   7d8b870bb2ddeca4879632e762b766e5
#
_cell.length_a   1.000
_cell.length_b   1.000
_cell.length_c   1.000
_cell.angle_alpha   90.00
_cell.angle_beta   90.00
_cell.angle_gamma   90.00
#
_symmetry.space_group_name_H-M   'P 1'
#
loop_
_entity.id
_entity.type
_entity.pdbx_description
1 polymer ?
#
loop_
_entity_poly.entity_id
_entity_poly.type
_entity_poly.pdbx_seq_one_letter_code
_entity_poly.pdbx_strand_id
1 'polypeptide(L)'
;MGRFVNPDNSAFQKAVNSEIYVDKTGFLSYTNKVIDTKQAFICNSRPRRFGKSTTADMLAAYYSKGCDSENLFADLAVSDTEDFHKYLNKYDVIHFDVQWFITENNISEIVNTIQNNIVEELKKEYPDILDSDVAGLPDAMSIINQETGNRFIVIIDEWDVLIRDEAQNQNIQEAYIGLLRRMFKGIEPTKYMALAFLTGILPIKKLKTQSALNNFDEFTMLGSGNMAPYIGFTEEEVKALAGKYHQNYDKVKRWYDGYLLNNYQTYNPQAVVSVMLRGEFKSYWSETASYEAVVPLLNMDFDGLKSSIIEMLSGDSVEVDVTTFQNDMVSFSSRDDVLTYLIHLGYLAYDQNRRRAFVPNEEIRQELSKAVRRKHWNEMAAFSRDSEELLEATLNLDAQAVAEGIEKIHREYASVIQYNNENSLSSVLTIGYLSTIQYYFKPVRELPTGRGFADFVYIPKPEYRSDYPALIVELKWNQKAQTALQQIKEKQYPDSVLDYTGDILLVGINYDKKTKEHQCLIERYEKK
;
A
#
# COMPACT_ATOMS: atom_id res chain seq x y z
N MET A 1 -36.16 -4.98 -4.37
CA MET A 1 -34.76 -5.18 -3.89
C MET A 1 -34.20 -6.44 -4.50
N GLY A 2 -33.17 -6.31 -5.29
CA GLY A 2 -32.38 -7.43 -5.81
C GLY A 2 -31.08 -7.61 -5.03
N ARG A 3 -30.30 -8.61 -5.40
CA ARG A 3 -28.96 -8.85 -4.88
C ARG A 3 -27.96 -7.86 -5.46
N PHE A 4 -28.08 -7.59 -6.77
CA PHE A 4 -27.20 -6.73 -7.53
C PHE A 4 -27.89 -5.43 -7.96
N VAL A 5 -29.20 -5.48 -8.20
CA VAL A 5 -30.01 -4.33 -8.63
C VAL A 5 -30.78 -3.79 -7.44
N ASN A 6 -30.62 -2.52 -7.17
CA ASN A 6 -31.21 -1.83 -6.02
C ASN A 6 -31.01 -2.60 -4.70
N PRO A 7 -29.74 -2.93 -4.33
CA PRO A 7 -29.44 -3.66 -3.10
C PRO A 7 -29.90 -2.90 -1.87
N ASP A 8 -30.04 -3.62 -0.74
CA ASP A 8 -30.35 -3.03 0.55
C ASP A 8 -29.11 -2.34 1.18
N ASN A 9 -29.30 -1.69 2.33
CA ASN A 9 -28.26 -0.98 3.04
C ASN A 9 -27.58 -1.81 4.16
N SER A 10 -27.89 -3.09 4.27
CA SER A 10 -27.46 -3.95 5.40
C SER A 10 -25.94 -4.09 5.51
N ALA A 11 -25.22 -4.08 4.38
CA ALA A 11 -23.77 -4.18 4.36
C ALA A 11 -23.12 -2.93 5.00
N PHE A 12 -23.55 -1.74 4.61
CA PHE A 12 -23.07 -0.50 5.20
C PHE A 12 -23.53 -0.32 6.65
N GLN A 13 -24.75 -0.72 6.99
CA GLN A 13 -25.23 -0.71 8.37
C GLN A 13 -24.35 -1.56 9.29
N LYS A 14 -23.87 -2.74 8.85
CA LYS A 14 -22.92 -3.55 9.62
C LYS A 14 -21.60 -2.82 9.85
N ALA A 15 -21.13 -2.08 8.86
CA ALA A 15 -19.91 -1.27 9.00
C ALA A 15 -20.08 -0.16 10.03
N VAL A 16 -21.18 0.60 9.96
CA VAL A 16 -21.50 1.68 10.93
C VAL A 16 -21.66 1.14 12.34
N ASN A 17 -22.27 -0.04 12.50
CA ASN A 17 -22.49 -0.69 13.80
C ASN A 17 -21.21 -1.35 14.37
N SER A 18 -20.08 -1.32 13.67
CA SER A 18 -18.83 -1.88 14.17
C SER A 18 -18.30 -1.07 15.36
N GLU A 19 -17.61 -1.71 16.29
CA GLU A 19 -17.02 -1.06 17.47
C GLU A 19 -16.13 0.14 17.13
N ILE A 20 -15.39 0.01 16.01
CA ILE A 20 -14.64 1.11 15.42
C ILE A 20 -15.17 1.36 14.02
N TYR A 21 -15.87 2.45 13.86
CA TYR A 21 -16.26 3.03 12.58
C TYR A 21 -15.67 4.45 12.48
N VAL A 22 -15.08 4.76 11.35
CA VAL A 22 -14.59 6.11 11.02
C VAL A 22 -15.42 6.63 9.87
N ASP A 23 -16.09 7.74 10.08
CA ASP A 23 -17.00 8.32 9.10
C ASP A 23 -16.24 8.83 7.87
N LYS A 24 -16.58 8.27 6.72
CA LYS A 24 -16.05 8.62 5.39
C LYS A 24 -17.15 9.14 4.46
N THR A 25 -18.32 9.43 5.00
CA THR A 25 -19.48 9.88 4.20
C THR A 25 -19.26 11.24 3.55
N GLY A 26 -18.24 12.01 3.96
CA GLY A 26 -17.78 13.18 3.21
C GLY A 26 -17.42 12.87 1.74
N PHE A 27 -17.12 11.62 1.40
CA PHE A 27 -16.94 11.19 0.01
C PHE A 27 -18.22 11.37 -0.82
N LEU A 28 -19.40 11.20 -0.23
CA LEU A 28 -20.69 11.41 -0.90
C LEU A 28 -20.86 12.86 -1.37
N SER A 29 -20.33 13.83 -0.63
CA SER A 29 -20.35 15.23 -1.07
C SER A 29 -19.54 15.45 -2.36
N TYR A 30 -18.49 14.67 -2.58
CA TYR A 30 -17.76 14.69 -3.84
C TYR A 30 -18.57 14.00 -4.96
N THR A 31 -19.09 12.79 -4.70
CA THR A 31 -19.86 12.07 -5.73
C THR A 31 -21.14 12.80 -6.12
N ASN A 32 -21.83 13.45 -5.19
CA ASN A 32 -22.98 14.31 -5.48
C ASN A 32 -22.65 15.48 -6.43
N LYS A 33 -21.45 16.05 -6.32
CA LYS A 33 -21.01 17.15 -7.20
C LYS A 33 -20.70 16.70 -8.62
N VAL A 34 -20.25 15.46 -8.79
CA VAL A 34 -19.81 14.95 -10.10
C VAL A 34 -20.86 14.08 -10.79
N ILE A 35 -21.91 13.67 -10.08
CA ILE A 35 -23.04 12.94 -10.69
C ILE A 35 -23.60 13.72 -11.87
N ASP A 36 -23.90 13.03 -12.98
CA ASP A 36 -24.36 13.63 -14.24
C ASP A 36 -23.39 14.61 -14.92
N THR A 37 -22.11 14.54 -14.59
CA THR A 37 -21.06 15.36 -15.22
C THR A 37 -20.05 14.49 -15.98
N LYS A 38 -19.08 15.13 -16.64
CA LYS A 38 -17.97 14.40 -17.28
C LYS A 38 -17.03 13.70 -16.29
N GLN A 39 -17.04 14.08 -15.01
CA GLN A 39 -16.28 13.49 -13.93
C GLN A 39 -17.04 12.36 -13.20
N ALA A 40 -18.20 11.95 -13.70
CA ALA A 40 -19.04 10.92 -13.08
C ALA A 40 -18.46 9.49 -13.18
N PHE A 41 -17.39 9.29 -13.89
CA PHE A 41 -16.72 8.00 -14.04
C PHE A 41 -15.48 7.97 -13.15
N ILE A 42 -15.55 7.29 -12.01
CA ILE A 42 -14.52 7.29 -10.96
C ILE A 42 -13.94 5.88 -10.84
N CYS A 43 -12.61 5.77 -10.87
CA CYS A 43 -11.91 4.55 -10.48
C CYS A 43 -10.97 4.85 -9.31
N ASN A 44 -11.21 4.20 -8.18
CA ASN A 44 -10.35 4.35 -6.99
C ASN A 44 -9.62 3.04 -6.69
N SER A 45 -8.30 3.05 -6.87
CA SER A 45 -7.45 1.89 -6.66
C SER A 45 -6.65 2.07 -5.38
N ARG A 46 -6.80 1.10 -4.45
CA ARG A 46 -6.08 1.03 -3.17
C ARG A 46 -5.66 -0.41 -2.89
N PRO A 47 -4.63 -0.62 -2.08
CA PRO A 47 -4.27 -1.94 -1.60
C PRO A 47 -5.44 -2.63 -0.90
N ARG A 48 -5.29 -3.91 -0.65
CA ARG A 48 -6.27 -4.65 0.15
C ARG A 48 -6.45 -3.99 1.53
N ARG A 49 -7.70 -3.99 2.05
CA ARG A 49 -8.07 -3.53 3.41
C ARG A 49 -7.99 -2.04 3.70
N PHE A 50 -7.96 -1.24 2.66
CA PHE A 50 -8.08 0.22 2.77
C PHE A 50 -9.54 0.70 2.89
N GLY A 51 -10.53 -0.19 2.98
CA GLY A 51 -11.94 0.19 3.13
C GLY A 51 -12.68 0.36 1.81
N LYS A 52 -12.16 -0.19 0.69
CA LYS A 52 -12.76 -0.10 -0.66
C LYS A 52 -14.21 -0.59 -0.69
N SER A 53 -14.42 -1.83 -0.24
CA SER A 53 -15.77 -2.45 -0.22
C SER A 53 -16.73 -1.68 0.68
N THR A 54 -16.26 -1.19 1.85
CA THR A 54 -17.09 -0.33 2.72
C THR A 54 -17.52 0.96 2.00
N THR A 55 -16.64 1.53 1.17
CA THR A 55 -16.99 2.70 0.36
C THR A 55 -18.01 2.34 -0.73
N ALA A 56 -17.87 1.19 -1.37
CA ALA A 56 -18.84 0.70 -2.35
C ALA A 56 -20.22 0.45 -1.70
N ASP A 57 -20.25 -0.19 -0.54
CA ASP A 57 -21.47 -0.42 0.26
C ASP A 57 -22.11 0.89 0.71
N MET A 58 -21.33 1.89 1.11
CA MET A 58 -21.79 3.23 1.47
C MET A 58 -22.49 3.93 0.29
N LEU A 59 -21.86 3.89 -0.89
CA LEU A 59 -22.47 4.46 -2.10
C LEU A 59 -23.77 3.74 -2.46
N ALA A 60 -23.80 2.41 -2.39
CA ALA A 60 -24.99 1.62 -2.67
C ALA A 60 -26.11 1.96 -1.66
N ALA A 61 -25.81 2.00 -0.36
CA ALA A 61 -26.78 2.35 0.69
C ALA A 61 -27.35 3.78 0.53
N TYR A 62 -26.51 4.72 0.09
CA TYR A 62 -26.93 6.11 -0.08
C TYR A 62 -27.79 6.34 -1.32
N TYR A 63 -27.40 5.78 -2.45
CA TYR A 63 -28.07 6.09 -3.72
C TYR A 63 -29.23 5.16 -4.07
N SER A 64 -29.21 3.89 -3.62
CA SER A 64 -30.19 2.88 -4.03
C SER A 64 -31.63 3.24 -3.67
N LYS A 65 -32.49 3.32 -4.68
CA LYS A 65 -33.96 3.48 -4.47
C LYS A 65 -34.60 2.28 -3.76
N GLY A 66 -33.88 1.16 -3.64
CA GLY A 66 -34.31 -0.02 -2.89
C GLY A 66 -34.13 0.12 -1.37
N CYS A 67 -33.53 1.22 -0.91
CA CYS A 67 -33.25 1.46 0.51
C CYS A 67 -34.17 2.53 1.10
N ASP A 68 -34.30 2.46 2.44
CA ASP A 68 -34.65 3.58 3.30
C ASP A 68 -33.47 3.80 4.24
N SER A 69 -32.63 4.75 3.92
CA SER A 69 -31.34 4.94 4.60
C SER A 69 -31.24 6.26 5.37
N GLU A 70 -32.33 7.02 5.49
CA GLU A 70 -32.31 8.33 6.15
C GLU A 70 -31.77 8.23 7.59
N ASN A 71 -32.31 7.29 8.37
CA ASN A 71 -31.85 7.07 9.75
C ASN A 71 -30.40 6.54 9.83
N LEU A 72 -29.94 5.79 8.82
CA LEU A 72 -28.60 5.24 8.78
C LEU A 72 -27.53 6.34 8.59
N PHE A 73 -27.85 7.40 7.86
CA PHE A 73 -26.96 8.51 7.59
C PHE A 73 -27.18 9.75 8.48
N ALA A 74 -28.22 9.76 9.34
CA ALA A 74 -28.67 10.94 10.09
C ALA A 74 -27.57 11.60 10.95
N ASP A 75 -26.69 10.79 11.54
CA ASP A 75 -25.59 11.26 12.42
C ASP A 75 -24.22 11.26 11.72
N LEU A 76 -24.20 11.12 10.38
CA LEU A 76 -22.95 11.08 9.60
C LEU A 76 -22.72 12.40 8.84
N ALA A 77 -21.49 12.73 8.56
CA ALA A 77 -21.08 14.02 8.00
C ALA A 77 -21.83 14.44 6.72
N VAL A 78 -22.31 13.49 5.92
CA VAL A 78 -23.07 13.80 4.71
C VAL A 78 -24.44 14.39 5.00
N SER A 79 -25.05 14.08 6.15
CA SER A 79 -26.38 14.60 6.52
C SER A 79 -26.43 16.12 6.69
N ASP A 80 -25.29 16.73 7.02
CA ASP A 80 -25.15 18.18 7.16
C ASP A 80 -25.06 18.91 5.81
N THR A 81 -25.06 18.20 4.68
CA THR A 81 -24.94 18.81 3.34
C THR A 81 -26.29 19.21 2.75
N GLU A 82 -26.36 20.32 2.05
CA GLU A 82 -27.59 20.85 1.45
C GLU A 82 -28.23 19.89 0.42
N ASP A 83 -27.43 19.05 -0.19
CA ASP A 83 -27.86 18.13 -1.24
C ASP A 83 -28.13 16.71 -0.73
N PHE A 84 -28.07 16.46 0.58
CA PHE A 84 -28.30 15.16 1.19
C PHE A 84 -29.58 14.49 0.70
N HIS A 85 -30.73 15.12 0.93
CA HIS A 85 -32.05 14.55 0.55
C HIS A 85 -32.29 14.56 -0.97
N LYS A 86 -31.52 15.35 -1.73
CA LYS A 86 -31.65 15.42 -3.19
C LYS A 86 -31.28 14.10 -3.85
N TYR A 87 -30.28 13.42 -3.30
CA TYR A 87 -29.70 12.22 -3.92
C TYR A 87 -29.98 10.94 -3.12
N LEU A 88 -30.35 11.06 -1.84
CA LEU A 88 -30.59 9.92 -0.95
C LEU A 88 -31.71 9.02 -1.50
N ASN A 89 -31.38 7.76 -1.78
CA ASN A 89 -32.29 6.72 -2.25
C ASN A 89 -33.11 7.10 -3.52
N LYS A 90 -32.45 7.74 -4.51
CA LYS A 90 -33.11 8.25 -5.71
C LYS A 90 -32.76 7.53 -7.00
N TYR A 91 -31.76 6.65 -7.01
CA TYR A 91 -31.22 6.08 -8.24
C TYR A 91 -31.43 4.58 -8.35
N ASP A 92 -31.49 4.10 -9.58
CA ASP A 92 -31.28 2.69 -9.89
C ASP A 92 -29.77 2.39 -9.70
N VAL A 93 -29.47 1.54 -8.73
CA VAL A 93 -28.09 1.16 -8.40
C VAL A 93 -27.85 -0.27 -8.85
N ILE A 94 -26.76 -0.48 -9.58
CA ILE A 94 -26.21 -1.79 -9.87
C ILE A 94 -24.89 -1.91 -9.09
N HIS A 95 -24.84 -2.83 -8.13
CA HIS A 95 -23.66 -3.06 -7.29
C HIS A 95 -23.29 -4.54 -7.30
N PHE A 96 -22.04 -4.84 -7.66
CA PHE A 96 -21.52 -6.21 -7.64
C PHE A 96 -20.02 -6.25 -7.39
N ASP A 97 -19.57 -7.36 -6.79
CA ASP A 97 -18.17 -7.74 -6.60
C ASP A 97 -17.79 -8.80 -7.64
N VAL A 98 -16.76 -8.51 -8.44
CA VAL A 98 -16.28 -9.45 -9.47
C VAL A 98 -15.66 -10.71 -8.87
N GLN A 99 -15.01 -10.59 -7.69
CA GLN A 99 -14.40 -11.71 -6.96
C GLN A 99 -15.43 -12.78 -6.59
N TRP A 100 -16.67 -12.37 -6.25
CA TRP A 100 -17.73 -13.31 -5.92
C TRP A 100 -18.06 -14.24 -7.09
N PHE A 101 -18.10 -13.74 -8.32
CA PHE A 101 -18.41 -14.53 -9.49
C PHE A 101 -17.31 -15.56 -9.84
N ILE A 102 -16.05 -15.30 -9.49
CA ILE A 102 -14.93 -16.23 -9.72
C ILE A 102 -15.10 -17.52 -8.89
N THR A 103 -15.63 -17.41 -7.69
CA THR A 103 -15.69 -18.55 -6.75
C THR A 103 -16.79 -19.55 -7.07
N GLU A 104 -17.83 -19.18 -7.81
CA GLU A 104 -19.02 -20.01 -8.04
C GLU A 104 -19.12 -20.60 -9.44
N ASN A 105 -18.33 -20.16 -10.42
CA ASN A 105 -18.60 -20.44 -11.84
C ASN A 105 -17.41 -20.97 -12.62
N ASN A 106 -17.71 -21.61 -13.75
CA ASN A 106 -16.70 -21.86 -14.76
C ASN A 106 -16.15 -20.51 -15.25
N ILE A 107 -14.88 -20.28 -15.03
CA ILE A 107 -14.22 -19.00 -15.28
C ILE A 107 -14.35 -18.54 -16.74
N SER A 108 -14.44 -19.48 -17.68
CA SER A 108 -14.61 -19.19 -19.11
C SER A 108 -15.94 -18.48 -19.44
N GLU A 109 -16.96 -18.60 -18.60
CA GLU A 109 -18.28 -18.05 -18.79
C GLU A 109 -18.59 -16.86 -17.86
N ILE A 110 -17.63 -16.46 -17.05
CA ILE A 110 -17.83 -15.48 -15.98
C ILE A 110 -18.45 -14.17 -16.48
N VAL A 111 -18.05 -13.66 -17.63
CA VAL A 111 -18.55 -12.41 -18.19
C VAL A 111 -20.03 -12.53 -18.56
N ASN A 112 -20.43 -13.67 -19.14
CA ASN A 112 -21.83 -13.93 -19.43
C ASN A 112 -22.65 -14.12 -18.16
N THR A 113 -22.08 -14.80 -17.17
CA THR A 113 -22.73 -15.04 -15.88
C THR A 113 -23.00 -13.72 -15.14
N ILE A 114 -22.04 -12.80 -15.12
CA ILE A 114 -22.23 -11.45 -14.56
C ILE A 114 -23.41 -10.76 -15.25
N GLN A 115 -23.40 -10.71 -16.58
CA GLN A 115 -24.47 -10.04 -17.34
C GLN A 115 -25.83 -10.70 -17.11
N ASN A 116 -25.91 -12.03 -17.22
CA ASN A 116 -27.16 -12.76 -17.08
C ASN A 116 -27.80 -12.54 -15.72
N ASN A 117 -27.03 -12.66 -14.63
CA ASN A 117 -27.57 -12.47 -13.28
C ASN A 117 -28.13 -11.07 -13.06
N ILE A 118 -27.42 -10.04 -13.52
CA ILE A 118 -27.87 -8.65 -13.37
C ILE A 118 -29.07 -8.35 -14.27
N VAL A 119 -29.04 -8.82 -15.53
CA VAL A 119 -30.16 -8.62 -16.47
C VAL A 119 -31.43 -9.33 -15.99
N GLU A 120 -31.33 -10.51 -15.41
CA GLU A 120 -32.49 -11.21 -14.82
C GLU A 120 -33.10 -10.44 -13.63
N GLU A 121 -32.30 -9.75 -12.84
CA GLU A 121 -32.82 -8.86 -11.79
C GLU A 121 -33.45 -7.60 -12.38
N LEU A 122 -32.84 -7.01 -13.44
CA LEU A 122 -33.45 -5.88 -14.15
C LEU A 122 -34.77 -6.24 -14.80
N LYS A 123 -34.93 -7.44 -15.39
CA LYS A 123 -36.21 -7.93 -15.93
C LYS A 123 -37.28 -8.05 -14.84
N LYS A 124 -36.92 -8.45 -13.62
CA LYS A 124 -37.85 -8.49 -12.48
C LYS A 124 -38.26 -7.10 -12.01
N GLU A 125 -37.35 -6.15 -12.04
CA GLU A 125 -37.61 -4.75 -11.63
C GLU A 125 -38.41 -4.00 -12.70
N TYR A 126 -38.22 -4.34 -13.99
CA TYR A 126 -38.83 -3.70 -15.17
C TYR A 126 -39.51 -4.72 -16.09
N PRO A 127 -40.51 -5.48 -15.59
CA PRO A 127 -41.13 -6.59 -16.35
C PRO A 127 -41.90 -6.15 -17.59
N ASP A 128 -42.40 -4.92 -17.59
CA ASP A 128 -43.16 -4.35 -18.73
C ASP A 128 -42.26 -3.68 -19.79
N ILE A 129 -40.95 -3.58 -19.54
CA ILE A 129 -39.98 -2.85 -20.38
C ILE A 129 -38.99 -3.80 -21.04
N LEU A 130 -38.48 -4.80 -20.28
CA LEU A 130 -37.45 -5.71 -20.74
C LEU A 130 -38.05 -7.03 -21.23
N ASP A 131 -37.93 -7.29 -22.53
CA ASP A 131 -38.30 -8.58 -23.14
C ASP A 131 -37.33 -9.70 -22.74
N SER A 132 -37.80 -10.95 -22.94
CA SER A 132 -37.01 -12.17 -22.70
C SER A 132 -35.68 -12.20 -23.46
N ASP A 133 -35.65 -11.58 -24.63
CA ASP A 133 -34.52 -11.66 -25.57
C ASP A 133 -33.37 -10.70 -25.23
N VAL A 134 -33.58 -9.76 -24.30
CA VAL A 134 -32.51 -8.87 -23.85
C VAL A 134 -31.53 -9.65 -23.00
N ALA A 135 -30.31 -9.82 -23.51
CA ALA A 135 -29.23 -10.58 -22.83
C ALA A 135 -28.04 -9.71 -22.41
N GLY A 136 -27.86 -8.53 -23.02
CA GLY A 136 -26.72 -7.64 -22.70
C GLY A 136 -27.04 -6.62 -21.63
N LEU A 137 -26.20 -6.51 -20.60
CA LEU A 137 -26.37 -5.52 -19.53
C LEU A 137 -26.39 -4.07 -20.05
N PRO A 138 -25.50 -3.64 -20.95
CA PRO A 138 -25.57 -2.28 -21.53
C PRO A 138 -26.84 -2.01 -22.30
N ASP A 139 -27.36 -3.03 -23.01
CA ASP A 139 -28.59 -2.92 -23.80
C ASP A 139 -29.81 -2.78 -22.88
N ALA A 140 -29.86 -3.58 -21.80
CA ALA A 140 -30.93 -3.47 -20.79
C ALA A 140 -30.98 -2.07 -20.17
N MET A 141 -29.83 -1.53 -19.74
CA MET A 141 -29.78 -0.17 -19.18
C MET A 141 -30.21 0.90 -20.18
N SER A 142 -29.82 0.75 -21.47
CA SER A 142 -30.19 1.69 -22.50
C SER A 142 -31.71 1.67 -22.78
N ILE A 143 -32.34 0.48 -22.86
CA ILE A 143 -33.78 0.32 -23.06
C ILE A 143 -34.56 0.95 -21.88
N ILE A 144 -34.18 0.62 -20.65
CA ILE A 144 -34.84 1.19 -19.45
C ILE A 144 -34.75 2.72 -19.47
N ASN A 145 -33.57 3.27 -19.75
CA ASN A 145 -33.40 4.72 -19.82
C ASN A 145 -34.25 5.38 -20.91
N GLN A 146 -34.39 4.75 -22.10
CA GLN A 146 -35.21 5.28 -23.20
C GLN A 146 -36.69 5.32 -22.81
N GLU A 147 -37.20 4.30 -22.11
CA GLU A 147 -38.62 4.18 -21.76
C GLU A 147 -39.01 4.99 -20.50
N THR A 148 -38.07 5.10 -19.53
CA THR A 148 -38.40 5.69 -18.22
C THR A 148 -37.69 7.03 -17.94
N GLY A 149 -36.62 7.33 -18.65
CA GLY A 149 -35.69 8.42 -18.29
C GLY A 149 -34.79 8.13 -17.10
N ASN A 150 -34.91 6.96 -16.47
CA ASN A 150 -34.08 6.60 -15.33
C ASN A 150 -32.61 6.46 -15.69
N ARG A 151 -31.74 6.86 -14.79
CA ARG A 151 -30.29 6.76 -14.94
C ARG A 151 -29.73 5.89 -13.83
N PHE A 152 -28.64 5.20 -14.15
CA PHE A 152 -28.04 4.22 -13.30
C PHE A 152 -26.80 4.76 -12.58
N ILE A 153 -26.60 4.29 -11.36
CA ILE A 153 -25.33 4.32 -10.67
C ILE A 153 -24.78 2.90 -10.67
N VAL A 154 -23.61 2.72 -11.27
CA VAL A 154 -22.95 1.41 -11.34
C VAL A 154 -21.73 1.39 -10.45
N ILE A 155 -21.71 0.44 -9.52
CA ILE A 155 -20.65 0.23 -8.53
C ILE A 155 -20.05 -1.16 -8.75
N ILE A 156 -18.76 -1.23 -9.08
CA ILE A 156 -18.06 -2.49 -9.30
C ILE A 156 -16.91 -2.59 -8.28
N ASP A 157 -17.02 -3.53 -7.34
CA ASP A 157 -15.93 -3.84 -6.42
C ASP A 157 -15.01 -4.91 -7.02
N GLU A 158 -13.72 -4.86 -6.65
CA GLU A 158 -12.64 -5.74 -7.15
C GLU A 158 -12.66 -5.85 -8.70
N TRP A 159 -12.88 -4.70 -9.40
CA TRP A 159 -13.00 -4.67 -10.85
C TRP A 159 -11.83 -5.33 -11.59
N ASP A 160 -10.64 -5.31 -11.01
CA ASP A 160 -9.38 -5.73 -11.62
C ASP A 160 -9.02 -7.21 -11.35
N VAL A 161 -9.85 -7.93 -10.62
CA VAL A 161 -9.52 -9.31 -10.20
C VAL A 161 -9.26 -10.25 -11.37
N LEU A 162 -10.04 -10.14 -12.45
CA LEU A 162 -9.83 -10.95 -13.67
C LEU A 162 -8.55 -10.57 -14.43
N ILE A 163 -8.10 -9.34 -14.27
CA ILE A 163 -6.83 -8.89 -14.88
C ILE A 163 -5.64 -9.42 -14.06
N ARG A 164 -5.78 -9.39 -12.74
CA ARG A 164 -4.72 -9.73 -11.80
C ARG A 164 -4.57 -11.23 -11.57
N ASP A 165 -5.68 -11.92 -11.30
CA ASP A 165 -5.66 -13.32 -10.86
C ASP A 165 -5.73 -14.29 -12.05
N GLU A 166 -6.29 -13.86 -13.20
CA GLU A 166 -6.37 -14.62 -14.46
C GLU A 166 -5.38 -14.10 -15.53
N ALA A 167 -4.20 -13.70 -15.11
CA ALA A 167 -3.20 -13.07 -15.97
C ALA A 167 -2.82 -13.88 -17.24
N GLN A 168 -2.92 -15.21 -17.19
CA GLN A 168 -2.63 -16.12 -18.30
C GLN A 168 -3.81 -16.33 -19.26
N ASN A 169 -5.03 -15.89 -18.89
CA ASN A 169 -6.24 -16.13 -19.68
C ASN A 169 -6.66 -14.88 -20.45
N GLN A 170 -5.97 -14.62 -21.55
CA GLN A 170 -6.21 -13.42 -22.38
C GLN A 170 -7.63 -13.33 -22.91
N ASN A 171 -8.26 -14.46 -23.28
CA ASN A 171 -9.62 -14.45 -23.84
C ASN A 171 -10.65 -13.91 -22.83
N ILE A 172 -10.53 -14.30 -21.57
CA ILE A 172 -11.42 -13.81 -20.50
C ILE A 172 -11.17 -12.32 -20.24
N GLN A 173 -9.91 -11.91 -20.18
CA GLN A 173 -9.55 -10.51 -19.99
C GLN A 173 -10.10 -9.64 -21.13
N GLU A 174 -9.97 -10.07 -22.39
CA GLU A 174 -10.49 -9.35 -23.54
C GLU A 174 -12.02 -9.26 -23.53
N ALA A 175 -12.70 -10.36 -23.20
CA ALA A 175 -14.15 -10.38 -23.08
C ALA A 175 -14.63 -9.43 -21.96
N TYR A 176 -13.97 -9.45 -20.80
CA TYR A 176 -14.30 -8.59 -19.67
C TYR A 176 -14.02 -7.11 -19.96
N ILE A 177 -12.86 -6.79 -20.52
CA ILE A 177 -12.53 -5.43 -20.96
C ILE A 177 -13.53 -4.96 -22.03
N GLY A 178 -13.96 -5.87 -22.93
CA GLY A 178 -14.99 -5.62 -23.92
C GLY A 178 -16.33 -5.22 -23.29
N LEU A 179 -16.76 -5.93 -22.23
CA LEU A 179 -17.95 -5.57 -21.45
C LEU A 179 -17.81 -4.18 -20.81
N LEU A 180 -16.72 -3.93 -20.09
CA LEU A 180 -16.50 -2.62 -19.46
C LEU A 180 -16.47 -1.47 -20.47
N ARG A 181 -15.90 -1.70 -21.66
CA ARG A 181 -15.92 -0.70 -22.74
C ARG A 181 -17.34 -0.41 -23.24
N ARG A 182 -18.16 -1.44 -23.43
CA ARG A 182 -19.56 -1.26 -23.82
C ARG A 182 -20.37 -0.53 -22.75
N MET A 183 -20.11 -0.81 -21.47
CA MET A 183 -20.81 -0.18 -20.35
C MET A 183 -20.44 1.30 -20.15
N PHE A 184 -19.19 1.68 -20.41
CA PHE A 184 -18.69 2.98 -19.94
C PHE A 184 -18.12 3.88 -21.04
N LYS A 185 -17.84 3.39 -22.25
CA LYS A 185 -17.19 4.19 -23.30
C LYS A 185 -18.10 4.49 -24.46
N GLY A 186 -18.04 5.73 -24.95
CA GLY A 186 -18.85 6.21 -26.06
C GLY A 186 -19.96 7.15 -25.62
N ILE A 187 -20.87 7.48 -26.56
CA ILE A 187 -21.97 8.42 -26.31
C ILE A 187 -23.13 7.71 -25.58
N GLU A 188 -23.45 6.46 -25.93
CA GLU A 188 -24.60 5.76 -25.35
C GLU A 188 -24.52 5.61 -23.82
N PRO A 189 -23.40 5.18 -23.20
CA PRO A 189 -23.28 5.13 -21.76
C PRO A 189 -23.56 6.46 -21.06
N THR A 190 -23.26 7.59 -21.67
CA THR A 190 -23.50 8.90 -21.05
C THR A 190 -24.98 9.25 -20.91
N LYS A 191 -25.88 8.57 -21.64
CA LYS A 191 -27.32 8.78 -21.54
C LYS A 191 -27.93 8.11 -20.33
N TYR A 192 -27.54 6.86 -20.06
CA TYR A 192 -28.10 6.06 -18.98
C TYR A 192 -27.25 6.03 -17.70
N MET A 193 -26.00 6.47 -17.75
CA MET A 193 -25.11 6.47 -16.57
C MET A 193 -25.15 7.82 -15.85
N ALA A 194 -25.54 7.82 -14.58
CA ALA A 194 -25.44 8.98 -13.72
C ALA A 194 -24.08 9.04 -13.00
N LEU A 195 -23.60 7.88 -12.53
CA LEU A 195 -22.31 7.73 -11.84
C LEU A 195 -21.77 6.31 -12.08
N ALA A 196 -20.49 6.18 -12.31
CA ALA A 196 -19.78 4.91 -12.27
C ALA A 196 -18.67 4.97 -11.23
N PHE A 197 -18.66 4.02 -10.29
CA PHE A 197 -17.62 3.88 -9.30
C PHE A 197 -17.01 2.48 -9.36
N LEU A 198 -15.75 2.40 -9.78
CA LEU A 198 -14.99 1.17 -9.80
C LEU A 198 -13.93 1.21 -8.71
N THR A 199 -13.81 0.12 -7.96
CA THR A 199 -12.77 0.00 -6.95
C THR A 199 -12.03 -1.33 -7.06
N GLY A 200 -10.72 -1.29 -6.88
CA GLY A 200 -9.80 -2.42 -7.02
C GLY A 200 -8.41 -2.08 -6.52
N ILE A 201 -7.42 -2.78 -6.99
CA ILE A 201 -5.99 -2.56 -6.66
C ILE A 201 -5.28 -1.85 -7.80
N LEU A 202 -5.53 -2.28 -9.05
CA LEU A 202 -4.80 -1.82 -10.23
C LEU A 202 -5.42 -0.56 -10.85
N PRO A 203 -4.60 0.31 -11.46
CA PRO A 203 -5.06 1.48 -12.18
C PRO A 203 -5.78 1.09 -13.48
N ILE A 204 -6.93 1.72 -13.79
CA ILE A 204 -7.74 1.34 -14.95
C ILE A 204 -7.17 1.85 -16.28
N LYS A 205 -6.46 2.97 -16.26
CA LYS A 205 -5.90 3.60 -17.48
C LYS A 205 -4.71 2.86 -18.07
N LYS A 206 -4.12 1.94 -17.33
CA LYS A 206 -2.93 1.17 -17.72
C LYS A 206 -3.24 -0.19 -18.34
N LEU A 207 -4.48 -0.41 -18.79
CA LEU A 207 -4.85 -1.62 -19.53
C LEU A 207 -4.18 -1.65 -20.92
N LYS A 208 -3.68 -2.83 -21.34
CA LYS A 208 -2.95 -3.09 -22.61
C LYS A 208 -3.59 -2.48 -23.87
N THR A 209 -4.90 -2.46 -23.94
CA THR A 209 -5.61 -1.89 -25.08
C THR A 209 -5.63 -0.37 -24.95
N GLN A 210 -4.84 0.30 -25.78
CA GLN A 210 -4.77 1.75 -25.83
C GLN A 210 -6.16 2.38 -25.73
N SER A 211 -6.35 3.25 -24.74
CA SER A 211 -7.56 4.04 -24.50
C SER A 211 -8.85 3.26 -24.18
N ALA A 212 -8.79 2.03 -23.64
CA ALA A 212 -10.02 1.27 -23.35
C ALA A 212 -10.99 2.03 -22.43
N LEU A 213 -10.49 2.58 -21.31
CA LEU A 213 -11.30 3.24 -20.27
C LEU A 213 -10.63 4.55 -19.78
N ASN A 214 -10.17 5.36 -20.72
CA ASN A 214 -9.48 6.62 -20.45
C ASN A 214 -10.40 7.78 -20.00
N ASN A 215 -11.71 7.55 -20.01
CA ASN A 215 -12.72 8.52 -19.55
C ASN A 215 -12.96 8.48 -18.04
N PHE A 216 -12.31 7.56 -17.31
CA PHE A 216 -12.40 7.53 -15.86
C PHE A 216 -11.45 8.55 -15.23
N ASP A 217 -11.93 9.25 -14.21
CA ASP A 217 -11.08 9.93 -13.24
C ASP A 217 -10.49 8.89 -12.29
N GLU A 218 -9.17 8.76 -12.33
CA GLU A 218 -8.44 7.67 -11.68
C GLU A 218 -7.67 8.19 -10.47
N PHE A 219 -7.88 7.53 -9.33
CA PHE A 219 -7.24 7.82 -8.06
C PHE A 219 -6.51 6.58 -7.54
N THR A 220 -5.20 6.63 -7.50
CA THR A 220 -4.34 5.47 -7.20
C THR A 220 -3.36 5.73 -6.06
N MET A 221 -2.51 4.76 -5.75
CA MET A 221 -1.38 4.95 -4.82
C MET A 221 -0.30 5.90 -5.36
N LEU A 222 -0.27 6.13 -6.68
CA LEU A 222 0.66 7.06 -7.33
C LEU A 222 0.10 8.48 -7.44
N GLY A 223 -1.22 8.62 -7.41
CA GLY A 223 -1.90 9.91 -7.51
C GLY A 223 -3.31 9.81 -6.97
N SER A 224 -3.50 10.13 -5.71
CA SER A 224 -4.77 9.98 -5.00
C SER A 224 -5.69 11.21 -5.11
N GLY A 225 -5.18 12.33 -5.60
CA GLY A 225 -5.95 13.57 -5.73
C GLY A 225 -6.77 13.90 -4.47
N ASN A 226 -8.00 14.31 -4.66
CA ASN A 226 -8.93 14.66 -3.58
C ASN A 226 -9.50 13.45 -2.83
N MET A 227 -9.19 12.21 -3.25
CA MET A 227 -9.71 10.99 -2.64
C MET A 227 -8.87 10.50 -1.45
N ALA A 228 -7.71 11.10 -1.23
CA ALA A 228 -6.78 10.70 -0.16
C ALA A 228 -7.45 10.53 1.21
N PRO A 229 -8.30 11.45 1.72
CA PRO A 229 -8.87 11.35 3.06
C PRO A 229 -10.03 10.36 3.18
N TYR A 230 -10.60 9.88 2.07
CA TYR A 230 -11.84 9.11 2.10
C TYR A 230 -11.64 7.59 2.10
N ILE A 231 -10.52 7.10 1.59
CA ILE A 231 -10.22 5.66 1.52
C ILE A 231 -8.88 5.38 2.19
N GLY A 232 -8.94 4.71 3.33
CA GLY A 232 -7.88 4.62 4.34
C GLY A 232 -8.17 5.51 5.54
N PHE A 233 -7.37 5.43 6.60
CA PHE A 233 -7.46 6.33 7.75
C PHE A 233 -6.40 7.42 7.67
N THR A 234 -6.79 8.65 7.98
CA THR A 234 -5.87 9.79 8.07
C THR A 234 -5.12 9.79 9.41
N GLU A 235 -4.04 10.57 9.49
CA GLU A 235 -3.27 10.72 10.72
C GLU A 235 -4.11 11.24 11.88
N GLU A 236 -4.98 12.21 11.63
CA GLU A 236 -5.88 12.80 12.65
C GLU A 236 -6.85 11.77 13.21
N GLU A 237 -7.45 10.95 12.33
CA GLU A 237 -8.36 9.89 12.73
C GLU A 237 -7.64 8.83 13.57
N VAL A 238 -6.43 8.45 13.18
CA VAL A 238 -5.63 7.48 13.91
C VAL A 238 -5.17 8.03 15.27
N LYS A 239 -4.81 9.31 15.37
CA LYS A 239 -4.53 9.97 16.65
C LYS A 239 -5.73 9.96 17.59
N ALA A 240 -6.92 10.27 17.06
CA ALA A 240 -8.15 10.24 17.83
C ALA A 240 -8.47 8.82 18.33
N LEU A 241 -8.33 7.80 17.47
CA LEU A 241 -8.51 6.41 17.87
C LEU A 241 -7.48 5.98 18.91
N ALA A 242 -6.20 6.30 18.74
CA ALA A 242 -5.15 5.97 19.69
C ALA A 242 -5.44 6.57 21.08
N GLY A 243 -5.91 7.80 21.14
CA GLY A 243 -6.37 8.43 22.37
C GLY A 243 -7.57 7.73 23.00
N LYS A 244 -8.59 7.40 22.21
CA LYS A 244 -9.81 6.72 22.66
C LYS A 244 -9.54 5.31 23.22
N TYR A 245 -8.63 4.57 22.58
CA TYR A 245 -8.29 3.18 22.94
C TYR A 245 -7.02 3.07 23.79
N HIS A 246 -6.49 4.19 24.29
CA HIS A 246 -5.31 4.26 25.16
C HIS A 246 -4.06 3.58 24.57
N GLN A 247 -3.89 3.66 23.23
CA GLN A 247 -2.71 3.16 22.54
C GLN A 247 -1.66 4.25 22.40
N ASN A 248 -0.38 3.87 22.45
CA ASN A 248 0.73 4.80 22.21
C ASN A 248 0.76 5.17 20.72
N TYR A 249 0.45 6.42 20.39
CA TYR A 249 0.37 6.88 19.01
C TYR A 249 1.70 6.76 18.25
N ASP A 250 2.83 7.07 18.88
CA ASP A 250 4.13 7.00 18.20
C ASP A 250 4.47 5.55 17.83
N LYS A 251 4.05 4.60 18.67
CA LYS A 251 4.18 3.17 18.36
C LYS A 251 3.25 2.77 17.23
N VAL A 252 1.99 3.25 17.22
CA VAL A 252 1.04 3.02 16.10
C VAL A 252 1.62 3.58 14.81
N LYS A 253 2.12 4.81 14.83
CA LYS A 253 2.76 5.47 13.69
C LYS A 253 3.92 4.64 13.15
N ARG A 254 4.83 4.20 13.99
CA ARG A 254 5.99 3.40 13.56
C ARG A 254 5.60 2.08 12.89
N TRP A 255 4.53 1.45 13.37
CA TRP A 255 4.10 0.15 12.87
C TRP A 255 3.25 0.22 11.61
N TYR A 256 2.40 1.25 11.44
CA TYR A 256 1.32 1.22 10.46
C TYR A 256 1.20 2.47 9.57
N ASP A 257 2.02 3.52 9.78
CA ASP A 257 2.06 4.72 8.93
C ASP A 257 2.84 4.48 7.63
N GLY A 258 3.00 5.51 6.84
CA GLY A 258 4.01 5.60 5.77
C GLY A 258 3.44 5.66 4.35
N TYR A 259 2.13 5.66 4.16
CA TYR A 259 1.56 5.93 2.84
C TYR A 259 1.22 7.43 2.73
N LEU A 260 2.08 8.17 2.04
CA LEU A 260 1.83 9.58 1.75
C LEU A 260 0.99 9.71 0.48
N LEU A 261 -0.30 9.96 0.64
CA LEU A 261 -1.24 10.16 -0.46
C LEU A 261 -1.60 11.64 -0.56
N ASN A 262 -1.11 12.32 -1.60
CA ASN A 262 -1.16 13.77 -1.69
C ASN A 262 -0.47 14.39 -0.45
N ASN A 263 -1.18 15.12 0.38
CA ASN A 263 -0.66 15.70 1.64
C ASN A 263 -1.11 14.94 2.90
N TYR A 264 -1.73 13.77 2.74
CA TYR A 264 -2.27 12.98 3.85
C TYR A 264 -1.37 11.78 4.15
N GLN A 265 -0.95 11.67 5.40
CA GLN A 265 -0.46 10.40 5.93
C GLN A 265 -1.66 9.47 6.07
N THR A 266 -1.58 8.34 5.37
CA THR A 266 -2.69 7.38 5.27
C THR A 266 -2.28 6.04 5.85
N TYR A 267 -3.16 5.45 6.65
CA TYR A 267 -2.96 4.19 7.35
C TYR A 267 -3.90 3.12 6.79
N ASN A 268 -3.46 1.86 6.87
CA ASN A 268 -4.34 0.73 6.59
C ASN A 268 -5.37 0.58 7.72
N PRO A 269 -6.68 0.72 7.45
CA PRO A 269 -7.73 0.63 8.47
C PRO A 269 -7.73 -0.68 9.25
N GLN A 270 -7.52 -1.82 8.58
CA GLN A 270 -7.54 -3.13 9.23
C GLN A 270 -6.44 -3.28 10.28
N ALA A 271 -5.24 -2.84 9.97
CA ALA A 271 -4.13 -2.88 10.92
C ALA A 271 -4.39 -1.96 12.13
N VAL A 272 -4.87 -0.74 11.86
CA VAL A 272 -5.22 0.23 12.92
C VAL A 272 -6.35 -0.31 13.80
N VAL A 273 -7.46 -0.76 13.24
CA VAL A 273 -8.57 -1.34 14.02
C VAL A 273 -8.10 -2.51 14.87
N SER A 274 -7.29 -3.41 14.28
CA SER A 274 -6.78 -4.58 14.99
C SER A 274 -5.90 -4.20 16.19
N VAL A 275 -4.99 -3.24 16.05
CA VAL A 275 -4.14 -2.81 17.17
C VAL A 275 -4.94 -2.04 18.23
N MET A 276 -5.94 -1.24 17.84
CA MET A 276 -6.80 -0.54 18.81
C MET A 276 -7.56 -1.53 19.68
N LEU A 277 -8.15 -2.57 19.07
CA LEU A 277 -8.96 -3.55 19.80
C LEU A 277 -8.14 -4.57 20.60
N ARG A 278 -6.94 -4.95 20.10
CA ARG A 278 -6.15 -6.04 20.70
C ARG A 278 -4.98 -5.54 21.55
N GLY A 279 -4.50 -4.33 21.34
CA GLY A 279 -3.31 -3.78 22.00
C GLY A 279 -1.97 -4.43 21.59
N GLU A 280 -1.99 -5.34 20.62
CA GLU A 280 -0.81 -6.08 20.15
C GLU A 280 -0.22 -5.42 18.91
N PHE A 281 1.07 -5.12 18.95
CA PHE A 281 1.81 -4.55 17.82
C PHE A 281 2.52 -5.67 17.06
N LYS A 282 1.93 -6.09 15.94
CA LYS A 282 2.42 -7.16 15.06
C LYS A 282 2.00 -6.90 13.62
N SER A 283 2.45 -7.73 12.68
CA SER A 283 1.92 -7.69 11.32
C SER A 283 0.53 -8.32 11.28
N TYR A 284 -0.48 -7.50 11.00
CA TYR A 284 -1.84 -7.91 10.65
C TYR A 284 -1.99 -8.14 9.15
N TRP A 285 -1.05 -7.66 8.35
CA TRP A 285 -1.00 -7.86 6.91
C TRP A 285 -0.92 -9.34 6.56
N SER A 286 -0.07 -10.09 7.26
CA SER A 286 0.13 -11.52 7.04
C SER A 286 -1.06 -12.39 7.40
N GLU A 287 -1.96 -11.94 8.26
CA GLU A 287 -3.18 -12.70 8.59
C GLU A 287 -4.10 -12.87 7.37
N THR A 288 -3.83 -12.19 6.25
CA THR A 288 -4.80 -12.02 5.16
C THR A 288 -4.27 -11.84 3.76
N ALA A 289 -3.04 -11.42 3.62
CA ALA A 289 -2.34 -11.34 2.34
C ALA A 289 -1.06 -12.16 2.48
N SER A 290 -1.00 -13.28 1.80
CA SER A 290 0.20 -14.12 1.82
C SER A 290 1.35 -13.34 1.15
N TYR A 291 2.49 -13.16 1.86
CA TYR A 291 3.74 -12.71 1.24
C TYR A 291 4.16 -13.65 0.08
N GLU A 292 3.58 -14.83 0.00
CA GLU A 292 3.77 -15.78 -1.09
C GLU A 292 3.39 -15.21 -2.46
N ALA A 293 2.43 -14.28 -2.52
CA ALA A 293 2.07 -13.59 -3.75
C ALA A 293 3.18 -12.65 -4.25
N VAL A 294 4.05 -12.17 -3.35
CA VAL A 294 5.15 -11.25 -3.69
C VAL A 294 6.43 -11.97 -4.07
N VAL A 295 6.64 -13.20 -3.57
CA VAL A 295 7.84 -13.99 -3.83
C VAL A 295 8.15 -14.17 -5.33
N PRO A 296 7.19 -14.51 -6.21
CA PRO A 296 7.45 -14.59 -7.65
C PRO A 296 7.94 -13.27 -8.25
N LEU A 297 7.40 -12.15 -7.80
CA LEU A 297 7.77 -10.80 -8.26
C LEU A 297 9.21 -10.46 -7.87
N LEU A 298 9.58 -10.74 -6.62
CA LEU A 298 10.92 -10.48 -6.11
C LEU A 298 11.97 -11.40 -6.74
N ASN A 299 11.56 -12.57 -7.27
CA ASN A 299 12.44 -13.52 -7.95
C ASN A 299 12.60 -13.24 -9.45
N MET A 300 11.94 -12.23 -9.99
CA MET A 300 12.16 -11.82 -11.37
C MET A 300 13.60 -11.32 -11.54
N ASP A 301 14.27 -11.79 -12.61
CA ASP A 301 15.68 -11.50 -12.84
C ASP A 301 15.86 -10.17 -13.60
N PHE A 302 15.39 -9.08 -12.98
CA PHE A 302 15.65 -7.73 -13.50
C PHE A 302 16.86 -7.11 -12.80
N ASP A 303 17.76 -6.54 -13.60
CA ASP A 303 18.94 -5.86 -13.09
C ASP A 303 18.55 -4.76 -12.08
N GLY A 304 19.18 -4.79 -10.91
CA GLY A 304 18.95 -3.85 -9.83
C GLY A 304 17.69 -4.08 -8.99
N LEU A 305 16.80 -5.06 -9.30
CA LEU A 305 15.60 -5.30 -8.51
C LEU A 305 15.93 -5.74 -7.08
N LYS A 306 16.77 -6.74 -6.94
CA LYS A 306 17.16 -7.28 -5.62
C LYS A 306 17.86 -6.25 -4.76
N SER A 307 18.81 -5.51 -5.31
CA SER A 307 19.51 -4.43 -4.61
C SER A 307 18.56 -3.32 -4.16
N SER A 308 17.59 -2.94 -5.00
CA SER A 308 16.57 -1.95 -4.63
C SER A 308 15.70 -2.39 -3.46
N ILE A 309 15.28 -3.65 -3.42
CA ILE A 309 14.49 -4.19 -2.30
C ILE A 309 15.32 -4.19 -1.01
N ILE A 310 16.59 -4.58 -1.06
CA ILE A 310 17.50 -4.58 0.10
C ILE A 310 17.71 -3.14 0.60
N GLU A 311 17.97 -2.21 -0.29
CA GLU A 311 18.15 -0.79 0.03
C GLU A 311 16.91 -0.24 0.76
N MET A 312 15.71 -0.53 0.25
CA MET A 312 14.46 -0.10 0.89
C MET A 312 14.18 -0.80 2.22
N LEU A 313 14.50 -2.09 2.36
CA LEU A 313 14.37 -2.82 3.64
C LEU A 313 15.26 -2.24 4.72
N SER A 314 16.41 -1.69 4.33
CA SER A 314 17.36 -1.06 5.25
C SER A 314 17.02 0.38 5.59
N GLY A 315 15.91 0.89 5.07
CA GLY A 315 15.38 2.20 5.43
C GLY A 315 15.60 3.29 4.40
N ASP A 316 16.26 2.99 3.29
CA ASP A 316 16.44 3.94 2.18
C ASP A 316 15.22 4.00 1.26
N SER A 317 15.31 4.83 0.26
CA SER A 317 14.36 4.94 -0.84
C SER A 317 15.10 4.85 -2.17
N VAL A 318 14.44 4.28 -3.18
CA VAL A 318 14.99 4.14 -4.53
C VAL A 318 14.18 4.93 -5.54
N GLU A 319 14.85 5.47 -6.55
CA GLU A 319 14.18 6.12 -7.67
C GLU A 319 13.45 5.09 -8.53
N VAL A 320 12.19 5.39 -8.92
CA VAL A 320 11.35 4.51 -9.72
C VAL A 320 10.64 5.30 -10.81
N ASP A 321 10.78 4.86 -12.06
CA ASP A 321 9.99 5.36 -13.18
C ASP A 321 8.66 4.59 -13.28
N VAL A 322 7.60 5.20 -12.76
CA VAL A 322 6.24 4.63 -12.76
C VAL A 322 5.49 4.79 -14.07
N THR A 323 6.09 5.43 -15.07
CA THR A 323 5.40 5.78 -16.34
C THR A 323 5.28 4.59 -17.30
N THR A 324 6.22 3.66 -17.25
CA THR A 324 6.30 2.48 -18.13
C THR A 324 5.35 1.36 -17.75
N PHE A 325 4.91 1.33 -16.50
CA PHE A 325 4.06 0.28 -15.96
C PHE A 325 2.77 0.06 -16.75
N GLN A 326 2.45 -1.19 -17.02
CA GLN A 326 1.20 -1.66 -17.62
C GLN A 326 0.52 -2.68 -16.69
N ASN A 327 -0.81 -2.71 -16.70
CA ASN A 327 -1.61 -3.61 -15.85
C ASN A 327 -1.65 -5.07 -16.31
N ASP A 328 -0.90 -5.42 -17.32
CA ASP A 328 -0.83 -6.82 -17.66
C ASP A 328 0.27 -7.50 -16.81
N MET A 329 -0.14 -8.41 -16.00
CA MET A 329 0.73 -9.17 -15.11
C MET A 329 1.78 -10.04 -15.83
N VAL A 330 1.80 -10.02 -17.17
CA VAL A 330 2.64 -10.87 -18.03
C VAL A 330 3.78 -10.09 -18.67
N SER A 331 3.69 -8.77 -18.75
CA SER A 331 4.63 -7.93 -19.51
C SER A 331 5.50 -7.03 -18.65
N PHE A 332 5.85 -7.46 -17.43
CA PHE A 332 6.93 -6.78 -16.71
C PHE A 332 8.19 -6.80 -17.55
N SER A 333 8.73 -5.64 -17.88
CA SER A 333 9.90 -5.47 -18.74
C SER A 333 11.10 -4.90 -18.01
N SER A 334 10.89 -4.42 -16.78
CA SER A 334 11.91 -3.74 -16.00
C SER A 334 11.71 -3.92 -14.49
N ARG A 335 12.77 -3.62 -13.73
CA ARG A 335 12.73 -3.44 -12.29
C ARG A 335 11.62 -2.48 -11.86
N ASP A 336 11.48 -1.38 -12.57
CA ASP A 336 10.57 -0.29 -12.21
C ASP A 336 9.10 -0.69 -12.38
N ASP A 337 8.79 -1.59 -13.33
CA ASP A 337 7.45 -2.14 -13.48
C ASP A 337 7.08 -3.00 -12.25
N VAL A 338 8.01 -3.84 -11.79
CA VAL A 338 7.79 -4.66 -10.58
C VAL A 338 7.63 -3.78 -9.33
N LEU A 339 8.51 -2.78 -9.16
CA LEU A 339 8.42 -1.86 -8.04
C LEU A 339 7.11 -1.05 -8.06
N THR A 340 6.67 -0.61 -9.24
CA THR A 340 5.39 0.09 -9.41
C THR A 340 4.20 -0.81 -9.04
N TYR A 341 4.24 -2.07 -9.43
CA TYR A 341 3.23 -3.03 -9.03
C TYR A 341 3.21 -3.25 -7.51
N LEU A 342 4.37 -3.36 -6.87
CA LEU A 342 4.47 -3.46 -5.40
C LEU A 342 3.92 -2.21 -4.69
N ILE A 343 4.00 -1.01 -5.31
CA ILE A 343 3.35 0.20 -4.79
C ILE A 343 1.83 0.04 -4.84
N HIS A 344 1.26 -0.42 -5.95
CA HIS A 344 -0.19 -0.65 -6.06
C HIS A 344 -0.69 -1.72 -5.10
N LEU A 345 0.09 -2.76 -4.86
CA LEU A 345 -0.20 -3.80 -3.86
C LEU A 345 -0.08 -3.32 -2.41
N GLY A 346 0.59 -2.18 -2.16
CA GLY A 346 0.81 -1.61 -0.83
C GLY A 346 2.04 -2.17 -0.09
N TYR A 347 2.90 -2.93 -0.76
CA TYR A 347 4.19 -3.36 -0.19
C TYR A 347 5.26 -2.26 -0.24
N LEU A 348 5.07 -1.28 -1.11
CA LEU A 348 5.90 -0.08 -1.15
C LEU A 348 5.01 1.17 -1.06
N ALA A 349 5.55 2.23 -0.49
CA ALA A 349 5.02 3.57 -0.59
C ALA A 349 5.79 4.36 -1.67
N TYR A 350 5.21 5.44 -2.15
CA TYR A 350 5.79 6.27 -3.20
C TYR A 350 5.70 7.75 -2.85
N ASP A 351 6.84 8.42 -2.87
CA ASP A 351 6.92 9.88 -2.79
C ASP A 351 6.87 10.45 -4.21
N GLN A 352 5.72 10.99 -4.59
CA GLN A 352 5.49 11.54 -5.92
C GLN A 352 6.41 12.74 -6.23
N ASN A 353 6.74 13.56 -5.22
CA ASN A 353 7.58 14.75 -5.41
C ASN A 353 9.05 14.37 -5.67
N ARG A 354 9.53 13.34 -4.97
CA ARG A 354 10.89 12.84 -5.10
C ARG A 354 11.04 11.73 -6.12
N ARG A 355 9.94 11.17 -6.63
CA ARG A 355 9.89 9.99 -7.51
C ARG A 355 10.60 8.78 -6.91
N ARG A 356 10.42 8.57 -5.61
CA ARG A 356 11.11 7.50 -4.89
C ARG A 356 10.14 6.57 -4.19
N ALA A 357 10.43 5.27 -4.29
CA ALA A 357 9.73 4.23 -3.54
C ALA A 357 10.50 3.87 -2.27
N PHE A 358 9.78 3.44 -1.23
CA PHE A 358 10.35 3.02 0.05
C PHE A 358 9.40 2.05 0.77
N VAL A 359 9.93 1.31 1.74
CA VAL A 359 9.12 0.47 2.62
C VAL A 359 8.39 1.36 3.64
N PRO A 360 7.05 1.36 3.67
CA PRO A 360 6.28 2.35 4.42
C PRO A 360 6.47 2.27 5.93
N ASN A 361 6.47 1.06 6.50
CA ASN A 361 6.39 0.87 7.94
C ASN A 361 6.96 -0.47 8.40
N GLU A 362 6.97 -0.69 9.72
CA GLU A 362 7.51 -1.91 10.32
C GLU A 362 6.70 -3.16 9.96
N GLU A 363 5.38 -3.05 9.84
CA GLU A 363 4.52 -4.16 9.42
C GLU A 363 4.96 -4.73 8.06
N ILE A 364 5.04 -3.86 7.05
CA ILE A 364 5.42 -4.24 5.68
C ILE A 364 6.88 -4.65 5.60
N ARG A 365 7.76 -4.00 6.39
CA ARG A 365 9.17 -4.38 6.47
C ARG A 365 9.34 -5.84 6.90
N GLN A 366 8.58 -6.29 7.88
CA GLN A 366 8.60 -7.68 8.32
C GLN A 366 8.10 -8.63 7.24
N GLU A 367 7.03 -8.28 6.52
CA GLU A 367 6.49 -9.13 5.45
C GLU A 367 7.47 -9.28 4.27
N LEU A 368 8.04 -8.17 3.80
CA LEU A 368 9.05 -8.22 2.74
C LEU A 368 10.31 -8.98 3.19
N SER A 369 10.74 -8.82 4.45
CA SER A 369 11.87 -9.57 5.01
C SER A 369 11.63 -11.08 5.00
N LYS A 370 10.41 -11.55 5.33
CA LYS A 370 10.03 -12.96 5.24
C LYS A 370 10.10 -13.47 3.80
N ALA A 371 9.60 -12.68 2.83
CA ALA A 371 9.63 -13.03 1.42
C ALA A 371 11.08 -13.18 0.89
N VAL A 372 11.96 -12.28 1.30
CA VAL A 372 13.38 -12.27 0.90
C VAL A 372 14.17 -13.43 1.52
N ARG A 373 13.87 -13.87 2.75
CA ARG A 373 14.60 -14.94 3.46
C ARG A 373 14.30 -16.36 2.94
N ARG A 374 13.28 -16.59 2.09
CA ARG A 374 12.95 -17.93 1.59
C ARG A 374 13.95 -18.43 0.53
N LYS A 375 14.12 -19.76 0.48
CA LYS A 375 15.13 -20.61 -0.19
C LYS A 375 15.53 -20.30 -1.66
N HIS A 376 14.89 -19.37 -2.34
CA HIS A 376 15.21 -19.08 -3.75
C HIS A 376 16.22 -17.95 -3.97
N TRP A 377 16.61 -17.26 -2.91
CA TRP A 377 17.69 -16.28 -2.95
C TRP A 377 18.97 -16.89 -2.36
N ASN A 378 19.62 -17.81 -3.10
CA ASN A 378 20.86 -18.47 -2.65
C ASN A 378 21.97 -17.49 -2.24
N GLU A 379 22.06 -16.37 -2.91
CA GLU A 379 22.95 -15.25 -2.53
C GLU A 379 22.51 -14.61 -1.20
N MET A 380 21.23 -14.51 -0.91
CA MET A 380 20.70 -13.93 0.33
C MET A 380 20.85 -14.84 1.55
N ALA A 381 20.95 -16.15 1.40
CA ALA A 381 21.27 -17.04 2.51
C ALA A 381 22.73 -16.87 2.97
N ALA A 382 23.63 -16.54 2.06
CA ALA A 382 24.99 -16.11 2.39
C ALA A 382 24.97 -14.73 3.06
N PHE A 383 24.25 -13.76 2.51
CA PHE A 383 24.02 -12.43 3.08
C PHE A 383 23.47 -12.46 4.51
N SER A 384 22.46 -13.30 4.76
CA SER A 384 21.86 -13.38 6.09
C SER A 384 22.89 -13.82 7.12
N ARG A 385 23.73 -14.81 6.78
CA ARG A 385 24.81 -15.26 7.67
C ARG A 385 25.85 -14.19 7.90
N ASP A 386 26.35 -13.57 6.82
CA ASP A 386 27.37 -12.54 6.92
C ASP A 386 26.88 -11.34 7.74
N SER A 387 25.60 -11.00 7.59
CA SER A 387 24.97 -9.93 8.37
C SER A 387 24.73 -10.34 9.83
N GLU A 388 24.38 -11.60 10.11
CA GLU A 388 24.28 -12.11 11.48
C GLU A 388 25.64 -12.12 12.16
N GLU A 389 26.69 -12.60 11.48
CA GLU A 389 28.08 -12.57 11.98
C GLU A 389 28.55 -11.15 12.25
N LEU A 390 28.25 -10.19 11.36
CA LEU A 390 28.59 -8.78 11.55
C LEU A 390 27.87 -8.16 12.76
N LEU A 391 26.60 -8.44 12.93
CA LEU A 391 25.85 -7.97 14.09
C LEU A 391 26.41 -8.58 15.39
N GLU A 392 26.67 -9.88 15.41
CA GLU A 392 27.26 -10.57 16.56
C GLU A 392 28.63 -10.00 16.92
N ALA A 393 29.51 -9.78 15.92
CA ALA A 393 30.81 -9.12 16.14
C ALA A 393 30.64 -7.71 16.75
N THR A 394 29.65 -6.95 16.26
CA THR A 394 29.35 -5.61 16.81
C THR A 394 28.92 -5.68 18.29
N LEU A 395 28.03 -6.61 18.62
CA LEU A 395 27.54 -6.81 19.99
C LEU A 395 28.65 -7.26 20.94
N ASN A 396 29.60 -8.05 20.43
CA ASN A 396 30.76 -8.53 21.17
C ASN A 396 31.90 -7.50 21.22
N LEU A 397 31.75 -6.30 20.66
CA LEU A 397 32.77 -5.24 20.60
C LEU A 397 34.02 -5.65 19.78
N ASP A 398 33.89 -6.64 18.89
CA ASP A 398 34.99 -7.09 18.02
C ASP A 398 35.11 -6.19 16.79
N ALA A 399 35.78 -5.06 16.96
CA ALA A 399 35.96 -4.07 15.93
C ALA A 399 36.72 -4.60 14.71
N GLN A 400 37.63 -5.57 14.88
CA GLN A 400 38.36 -6.17 13.79
C GLN A 400 37.46 -7.08 12.96
N ALA A 401 36.69 -7.95 13.57
CA ALA A 401 35.74 -8.81 12.88
C ALA A 401 34.67 -7.97 12.15
N VAL A 402 34.23 -6.84 12.70
CA VAL A 402 33.33 -5.91 12.02
C VAL A 402 33.99 -5.32 10.78
N ALA A 403 35.23 -4.84 10.85
CA ALA A 403 35.94 -4.29 9.68
C ALA A 403 36.14 -5.35 8.59
N GLU A 404 36.53 -6.57 8.95
CA GLU A 404 36.69 -7.71 8.02
C GLU A 404 35.35 -8.15 7.40
N GLY A 405 34.26 -8.17 8.19
CA GLY A 405 32.93 -8.48 7.72
C GLY A 405 32.43 -7.45 6.70
N ILE A 406 32.62 -6.16 6.96
CA ILE A 406 32.30 -5.09 6.00
C ILE A 406 33.16 -5.19 4.74
N GLU A 407 34.45 -5.51 4.86
CA GLU A 407 35.35 -5.73 3.74
C GLU A 407 34.89 -6.91 2.85
N LYS A 408 34.47 -8.01 3.48
CA LYS A 408 33.90 -9.18 2.78
C LYS A 408 32.64 -8.79 2.00
N ILE A 409 31.69 -8.13 2.64
CA ILE A 409 30.45 -7.67 2.05
C ILE A 409 30.73 -6.71 0.89
N HIS A 410 31.63 -5.76 1.09
CA HIS A 410 32.06 -4.83 0.05
C HIS A 410 32.61 -5.56 -1.19
N ARG A 411 33.44 -6.56 -1.00
CA ARG A 411 34.10 -7.30 -2.07
C ARG A 411 33.13 -8.18 -2.87
N GLU A 412 32.23 -8.86 -2.17
CA GLU A 412 31.28 -9.76 -2.79
C GLU A 412 30.16 -9.02 -3.53
N TYR A 413 29.82 -7.80 -3.06
CA TYR A 413 28.68 -7.03 -3.56
C TYR A 413 29.05 -5.72 -4.25
N ALA A 414 30.35 -5.42 -4.40
CA ALA A 414 30.83 -4.22 -5.10
C ALA A 414 30.44 -4.14 -6.58
N SER A 415 30.12 -5.27 -7.23
CA SER A 415 29.59 -5.28 -8.60
C SER A 415 28.19 -4.69 -8.72
N VAL A 416 27.45 -4.67 -7.61
CA VAL A 416 26.09 -4.14 -7.52
C VAL A 416 26.08 -2.66 -7.07
N ILE A 417 27.16 -2.20 -6.44
CA ILE A 417 27.28 -0.86 -5.85
C ILE A 417 28.50 -0.16 -6.46
N GLN A 418 28.30 0.96 -7.16
CA GLN A 418 29.41 1.81 -7.58
C GLN A 418 30.06 2.46 -6.34
N TYR A 419 31.17 1.91 -5.87
CA TYR A 419 31.84 2.31 -4.64
C TYR A 419 32.76 3.51 -4.85
N ASN A 420 32.23 4.72 -4.78
CA ASN A 420 32.94 5.95 -5.12
C ASN A 420 32.96 7.02 -4.02
N ASN A 421 32.14 6.90 -2.97
CA ASN A 421 31.99 7.93 -1.93
C ASN A 421 31.38 7.35 -0.63
N GLU A 422 31.15 8.20 0.36
CA GLU A 422 30.56 7.87 1.65
C GLU A 422 29.14 7.25 1.53
N ASN A 423 28.35 7.66 0.53
CA ASN A 423 27.05 7.08 0.26
C ASN A 423 27.15 5.60 -0.15
N SER A 424 28.21 5.24 -0.86
CA SER A 424 28.47 3.84 -1.24
C SER A 424 28.85 2.99 -0.02
N LEU A 425 29.60 3.54 0.94
CA LEU A 425 29.88 2.89 2.22
C LEU A 425 28.60 2.70 3.03
N SER A 426 27.73 3.70 3.05
CA SER A 426 26.41 3.62 3.65
C SER A 426 25.58 2.47 3.08
N SER A 427 25.59 2.26 1.77
CA SER A 427 24.88 1.15 1.12
C SER A 427 25.44 -0.23 1.52
N VAL A 428 26.75 -0.37 1.62
CA VAL A 428 27.41 -1.62 2.09
C VAL A 428 26.99 -1.94 3.52
N LEU A 429 26.98 -0.93 4.39
CA LEU A 429 26.56 -1.11 5.78
C LEU A 429 25.08 -1.45 5.92
N THR A 430 24.26 -0.84 5.08
CA THR A 430 22.86 -1.15 4.96
C THR A 430 22.63 -2.64 4.73
N ILE A 431 23.40 -3.23 3.84
CA ILE A 431 23.41 -4.66 3.56
C ILE A 431 23.99 -5.43 4.75
N GLY A 432 25.14 -5.00 5.26
CA GLY A 432 25.83 -5.64 6.36
C GLY A 432 25.01 -5.79 7.63
N TYR A 433 24.15 -4.84 7.92
CA TYR A 433 23.28 -4.88 9.10
C TYR A 433 21.84 -5.32 8.78
N LEU A 434 21.61 -6.07 7.70
CA LEU A 434 20.28 -6.52 7.33
C LEU A 434 19.64 -7.44 8.40
N SER A 435 20.43 -8.22 9.14
CA SER A 435 19.96 -9.06 10.25
C SER A 435 19.32 -8.27 11.40
N THR A 436 19.65 -6.97 11.53
CA THR A 436 19.03 -6.08 12.52
C THR A 436 17.51 -5.99 12.37
N ILE A 437 16.96 -6.27 11.18
CA ILE A 437 15.51 -6.26 10.93
C ILE A 437 14.75 -7.14 11.94
N GLN A 438 15.34 -8.23 12.38
CA GLN A 438 14.72 -9.13 13.34
C GLN A 438 14.59 -8.49 14.73
N TYR A 439 15.62 -7.82 15.18
CA TYR A 439 15.79 -7.38 16.57
C TYR A 439 15.56 -5.89 16.77
N TYR A 440 15.74 -5.09 15.72
CA TYR A 440 15.68 -3.64 15.75
C TYR A 440 14.54 -3.10 14.88
N PHE A 441 14.05 -1.93 15.24
CA PHE A 441 13.21 -1.14 14.35
C PHE A 441 14.00 -0.69 13.11
N LYS A 442 13.27 -0.18 12.09
CA LYS A 442 13.88 0.47 10.95
C LYS A 442 14.90 1.51 11.44
N PRO A 443 16.15 1.49 10.97
CA PRO A 443 17.15 2.45 11.41
C PRO A 443 16.70 3.87 11.06
N VAL A 444 16.91 4.78 12.00
CA VAL A 444 16.77 6.20 11.74
C VAL A 444 18.06 6.66 11.09
N ARG A 445 17.97 7.20 9.88
CA ARG A 445 19.11 7.79 9.17
C ARG A 445 19.07 9.30 9.33
N GLU A 446 20.26 9.91 9.33
CA GLU A 446 20.40 11.35 9.51
C GLU A 446 19.56 11.87 10.69
N LEU A 447 19.60 11.14 11.83
CA LEU A 447 18.85 11.57 13.00
C LEU A 447 19.32 12.96 13.44
N PRO A 448 18.44 13.99 13.45
CA PRO A 448 18.81 15.31 13.92
C PRO A 448 19.22 15.23 15.39
N THR A 449 20.46 15.51 15.66
CA THR A 449 20.99 15.70 17.00
C THR A 449 21.37 17.16 17.18
N GLY A 450 21.24 17.74 18.33
CA GLY A 450 21.32 19.20 18.54
C GLY A 450 22.47 19.95 17.85
N ARG A 451 23.50 19.25 17.31
CA ARG A 451 24.66 19.80 16.60
C ARG A 451 25.07 19.04 15.34
N GLY A 452 24.28 18.07 14.83
CA GLY A 452 24.57 17.30 13.64
C GLY A 452 23.61 16.13 13.43
N PHE A 453 23.99 15.19 12.55
CA PHE A 453 23.19 14.02 12.21
C PHE A 453 24.05 12.77 12.40
N ALA A 454 23.50 11.71 13.04
CA ALA A 454 24.10 10.38 13.04
C ALA A 454 23.72 9.65 11.75
N ASP A 455 24.67 8.97 11.12
CA ASP A 455 24.41 8.27 9.86
C ASP A 455 23.37 7.16 10.02
N PHE A 456 23.48 6.34 11.10
CA PHE A 456 22.48 5.33 11.44
C PHE A 456 22.28 5.25 12.94
N VAL A 457 21.02 5.11 13.35
CA VAL A 457 20.64 4.78 14.71
C VAL A 457 19.69 3.59 14.70
N TYR A 458 20.11 2.50 15.33
CA TYR A 458 19.31 1.29 15.49
C TYR A 458 18.78 1.22 16.92
N ILE A 459 17.46 1.19 17.08
CA ILE A 459 16.77 1.07 18.37
C ILE A 459 16.14 -0.32 18.45
N PRO A 460 16.50 -1.15 19.46
CA PRO A 460 15.93 -2.49 19.56
C PRO A 460 14.44 -2.46 19.86
N LYS A 461 13.73 -3.44 19.36
CA LYS A 461 12.30 -3.64 19.65
C LYS A 461 12.13 -3.94 21.15
N PRO A 462 10.97 -3.61 21.74
CA PRO A 462 10.76 -3.74 23.20
C PRO A 462 11.08 -5.13 23.76
N GLU A 463 10.75 -6.17 23.00
CA GLU A 463 10.98 -7.57 23.38
C GLU A 463 12.45 -8.01 23.37
N TYR A 464 13.34 -7.23 22.75
CA TYR A 464 14.78 -7.54 22.64
C TYR A 464 15.68 -6.56 23.39
N ARG A 465 15.11 -5.60 24.13
CA ARG A 465 15.88 -4.55 24.83
C ARG A 465 16.81 -5.05 25.92
N SER A 466 16.53 -6.23 26.49
CA SER A 466 17.40 -6.86 27.49
C SER A 466 18.69 -7.41 26.90
N ASP A 467 18.64 -7.83 25.63
CA ASP A 467 19.71 -8.60 25.01
C ASP A 467 20.45 -7.81 23.92
N TYR A 468 19.82 -6.75 23.41
CA TYR A 468 20.34 -5.94 22.31
C TYR A 468 20.44 -4.46 22.71
N PRO A 469 21.63 -3.85 22.67
CA PRO A 469 21.84 -2.42 22.88
C PRO A 469 21.35 -1.60 21.70
N ALA A 470 21.08 -0.31 21.89
CA ALA A 470 20.94 0.61 20.77
C ALA A 470 22.32 0.82 20.11
N LEU A 471 22.34 0.94 18.76
CA LEU A 471 23.58 1.17 18.01
C LEU A 471 23.53 2.57 17.39
N ILE A 472 24.58 3.37 17.61
CA ILE A 472 24.80 4.65 16.94
C ILE A 472 26.02 4.49 16.05
N VAL A 473 25.81 4.55 14.74
CA VAL A 473 26.87 4.31 13.75
C VAL A 473 27.17 5.59 13.00
N GLU A 474 28.44 5.93 12.91
CA GLU A 474 28.96 7.06 12.15
C GLU A 474 30.01 6.60 11.14
N LEU A 475 29.91 7.10 9.91
CA LEU A 475 30.76 6.73 8.81
C LEU A 475 31.77 7.82 8.50
N LYS A 476 32.94 7.40 8.01
CA LYS A 476 33.95 8.31 7.47
C LYS A 476 34.56 7.71 6.21
N TRP A 477 34.94 8.60 5.33
CA TRP A 477 35.58 8.27 4.07
C TRP A 477 36.94 8.96 3.97
N ASN A 478 38.00 8.18 3.80
CA ASN A 478 39.40 8.68 3.78
C ASN A 478 39.80 9.45 5.04
N GLN A 479 39.31 9.05 6.21
CA GLN A 479 39.66 9.64 7.50
C GLN A 479 40.17 8.54 8.46
N LYS A 480 39.69 8.54 9.70
CA LYS A 480 39.97 7.52 10.72
C LYS A 480 38.67 7.13 11.44
N ALA A 481 38.54 5.87 11.83
CA ALA A 481 37.41 5.41 12.64
C ALA A 481 37.31 6.17 13.99
N GLN A 482 38.48 6.58 14.54
CA GLN A 482 38.53 7.45 15.73
C GLN A 482 37.80 8.77 15.54
N THR A 483 37.90 9.37 14.33
CA THR A 483 37.20 10.63 14.00
C THR A 483 35.68 10.44 14.01
N ALA A 484 35.19 9.29 13.56
CA ALA A 484 33.78 8.94 13.64
C ALA A 484 33.28 8.86 15.09
N LEU A 485 33.98 8.12 15.94
CA LEU A 485 33.63 8.02 17.37
C LEU A 485 33.69 9.38 18.09
N GLN A 486 34.73 10.18 17.78
CA GLN A 486 34.86 11.51 18.36
C GLN A 486 33.68 12.41 17.93
N GLN A 487 33.25 12.34 16.68
CA GLN A 487 32.10 13.08 16.20
C GLN A 487 30.80 12.69 16.93
N ILE A 488 30.56 11.39 17.16
CA ILE A 488 29.38 10.92 17.92
C ILE A 488 29.38 11.57 19.33
N LYS A 489 30.55 11.61 19.98
CA LYS A 489 30.67 12.15 21.34
C LYS A 489 30.57 13.68 21.39
N GLU A 490 31.27 14.40 20.51
CA GLU A 490 31.28 15.86 20.46
C GLU A 490 29.91 16.46 20.08
N LYS A 491 29.16 15.78 19.21
CA LYS A 491 27.85 16.20 18.78
C LYS A 491 26.72 15.67 19.66
N GLN A 492 27.05 14.96 20.72
CA GLN A 492 26.10 14.45 21.72
C GLN A 492 24.98 13.60 21.10
N TYR A 493 25.29 12.77 20.11
CA TYR A 493 24.32 11.88 19.46
C TYR A 493 23.57 10.96 20.44
N PRO A 494 24.19 10.41 21.51
CA PRO A 494 23.46 9.65 22.50
C PRO A 494 22.31 10.41 23.18
N ASP A 495 22.39 11.74 23.25
CA ASP A 495 21.32 12.57 23.84
C ASP A 495 20.02 12.49 23.05
N SER A 496 20.09 12.19 21.73
CA SER A 496 18.90 12.01 20.87
C SER A 496 18.14 10.71 21.14
N VAL A 497 18.75 9.79 21.89
CA VAL A 497 18.16 8.50 22.33
C VAL A 497 18.08 8.40 23.85
N LEU A 498 18.08 9.53 24.56
CA LEU A 498 18.05 9.58 26.04
C LEU A 498 16.82 8.90 26.64
N ASP A 499 15.69 8.94 25.96
CA ASP A 499 14.48 8.22 26.39
C ASP A 499 14.63 6.69 26.30
N TYR A 500 15.70 6.22 25.64
CA TYR A 500 16.05 4.82 25.60
C TYR A 500 16.80 4.42 26.87
N THR A 501 16.22 3.54 27.66
CA THR A 501 16.74 3.14 28.99
C THR A 501 17.80 2.03 28.94
N GLY A 502 18.01 1.38 27.78
CA GLY A 502 18.96 0.29 27.58
C GLY A 502 20.41 0.76 27.34
N ASP A 503 21.28 -0.20 27.11
CA ASP A 503 22.68 0.03 26.73
C ASP A 503 22.80 0.63 25.33
N ILE A 504 23.83 1.41 25.09
CA ILE A 504 24.13 2.04 23.80
C ILE A 504 25.55 1.70 23.40
N LEU A 505 25.75 1.27 22.16
CA LEU A 505 27.05 1.11 21.52
C LEU A 505 27.29 2.23 20.50
N LEU A 506 28.47 2.81 20.54
CA LEU A 506 28.97 3.78 19.56
C LEU A 506 29.87 3.05 18.59
N VAL A 507 29.58 3.10 17.31
CA VAL A 507 30.31 2.40 16.24
C VAL A 507 30.82 3.40 15.23
N GLY A 508 32.14 3.56 15.14
CA GLY A 508 32.81 4.39 14.15
C GLY A 508 33.42 3.54 13.05
N ILE A 509 33.06 3.79 11.81
CA ILE A 509 33.55 3.05 10.65
C ILE A 509 34.20 4.01 9.65
N ASN A 510 35.36 3.64 9.10
CA ASN A 510 36.04 4.38 8.04
C ASN A 510 36.48 3.45 6.93
N TYR A 511 36.42 3.93 5.68
CA TYR A 511 37.05 3.33 4.53
C TYR A 511 38.17 4.21 4.01
N ASP A 512 39.35 3.64 3.83
CA ASP A 512 40.52 4.32 3.21
C ASP A 512 40.66 3.86 1.75
N LYS A 513 40.46 4.77 0.80
CA LYS A 513 40.52 4.50 -0.64
C LYS A 513 41.95 4.15 -1.11
N LYS A 514 43.00 4.58 -0.35
CA LYS A 514 44.42 4.32 -0.76
C LYS A 514 44.83 2.91 -0.37
N THR A 515 44.51 2.48 0.85
CA THR A 515 44.81 1.11 1.32
C THR A 515 43.73 0.12 0.90
N LYS A 516 42.53 0.60 0.58
CA LYS A 516 41.31 -0.17 0.30
C LYS A 516 40.85 -0.99 1.49
N GLU A 517 41.10 -0.50 2.71
CA GLU A 517 40.79 -1.18 3.95
C GLU A 517 39.68 -0.46 4.69
N HIS A 518 38.88 -1.26 5.40
CA HIS A 518 37.90 -0.77 6.37
C HIS A 518 38.52 -0.77 7.77
N GLN A 519 38.14 0.21 8.57
CA GLN A 519 38.52 0.34 9.98
C GLN A 519 37.26 0.54 10.79
N CYS A 520 37.20 -0.16 11.93
CA CYS A 520 36.09 -0.03 12.87
C CYS A 520 36.63 0.24 14.27
N LEU A 521 35.88 1.00 15.05
CA LEU A 521 36.06 1.15 16.50
C LEU A 521 34.68 1.10 17.15
N ILE A 522 34.58 0.39 18.28
CA ILE A 522 33.32 0.21 19.01
C ILE A 522 33.55 0.52 20.48
N GLU A 523 32.67 1.32 21.07
CA GLU A 523 32.72 1.67 22.49
C GLU A 523 31.34 1.60 23.12
N ARG A 524 31.26 1.19 24.38
CA ARG A 524 30.02 1.35 25.16
C ARG A 524 29.87 2.80 25.59
N TYR A 525 28.67 3.34 25.48
CA TYR A 525 28.36 4.66 26.00
C TYR A 525 28.00 4.57 27.48
N GLU A 526 28.82 5.19 28.33
CA GLU A 526 28.52 5.34 29.73
C GLU A 526 27.62 6.57 29.93
N LYS A 527 26.36 6.30 30.35
CA LYS A 527 25.44 7.37 30.75
C LYS A 527 26.00 8.07 31.98
N LYS A 528 26.25 9.37 31.88
CA LYS A 528 26.68 10.20 33.01
C LYS A 528 25.53 10.49 33.95
#